data_5c8bb16934167648e6728d6e1afe0038
#
_entry.id   5c8bb16934167648e6728d6e1afe0038
#
_cell.length_a   1.000
_cell.length_b   1.000
_cell.length_c   1.000
_cell.angle_alpha   90.00
_cell.angle_beta   90.00
_cell.angle_gamma   90.00
#
_symmetry.space_group_name_H-M   'P 1'
#
loop_
_entity.id
_entity.type
_entity.pdbx_description
1 polymer ?
#
loop_
_entity_poly.entity_id
_entity_poly.type
_entity_poly.pdbx_seq_one_letter_code
_entity_poly.pdbx_strand_id
1 'polypeptide(L)'
;MNKLISFFKKWQNVLKSILFLSISILVLLELVKMGKTISPEAVKSILSGLSPFQIVSLLVLGILSVSPMMLYDFILCKELKKKISLGKLIESSWTINSLNNLIGFAGLVDVGLRYSYFTEEDKGEETMQGISKVMPYFMSGLSLYSLLSFGLLFFVQENAVLKPYSFVLLLASLILPVLLFLSTRKNWSYFGNLSKKKILALIATSLLDWGFVSCFFFYCGRTLGYSVSLANTLPLFFISICIGIVSMIPGSLGSFDLMMMSGLLHFSVNRNEAASWLLLFRIFYYIIPFAIGLLFFIKSMGGQINQKFYGLPKKLSSLLG
;
A
#
# COMPACT_ATOMS: atom_id res chain seq x y z
N MET A 1 -0.07 7.97 33.70
CA MET A 1 -0.72 7.20 32.64
C MET A 1 -2.19 7.58 32.48
N ASN A 2 -3.02 7.61 33.52
CA ASN A 2 -4.45 7.95 33.44
C ASN A 2 -4.79 9.35 32.86
N LYS A 3 -3.97 10.37 33.15
CA LYS A 3 -4.17 11.74 32.62
C LYS A 3 -3.91 11.83 31.08
N LEU A 4 -2.95 11.08 30.57
CA LEU A 4 -2.69 10.98 29.14
C LEU A 4 -3.84 10.27 28.41
N ILE A 5 -4.32 9.17 28.97
CA ILE A 5 -5.45 8.41 28.41
C ILE A 5 -6.72 9.27 28.38
N SER A 6 -7.03 10.01 29.47
CA SER A 6 -8.18 10.92 29.50
C SER A 6 -8.03 12.10 28.53
N PHE A 7 -6.81 12.60 28.31
CA PHE A 7 -6.52 13.63 27.32
C PHE A 7 -6.78 13.10 25.90
N PHE A 8 -6.24 11.93 25.55
CA PHE A 8 -6.48 11.31 24.23
C PHE A 8 -7.97 11.00 24.02
N LYS A 9 -8.68 10.52 25.03
CA LYS A 9 -10.13 10.27 24.94
C LYS A 9 -10.93 11.55 24.69
N LYS A 10 -10.60 12.64 25.38
CA LYS A 10 -11.26 13.96 25.20
C LYS A 10 -11.01 14.56 23.81
N TRP A 11 -9.81 14.32 23.23
CA TRP A 11 -9.38 14.91 21.96
C TRP A 11 -9.48 13.95 20.77
N GLN A 12 -9.99 12.74 20.95
CA GLN A 12 -10.05 11.70 19.92
C GLN A 12 -10.70 12.18 18.62
N ASN A 13 -11.82 12.91 18.71
CA ASN A 13 -12.52 13.44 17.54
C ASN A 13 -11.73 14.58 16.87
N VAL A 14 -11.04 15.40 17.64
CA VAL A 14 -10.18 16.47 17.12
C VAL A 14 -8.95 15.84 16.45
N LEU A 15 -8.31 14.87 17.07
CA LEU A 15 -7.19 14.13 16.51
C LEU A 15 -7.56 13.41 15.21
N LYS A 16 -8.73 12.78 15.15
CA LYS A 16 -9.26 12.20 13.89
C LYS A 16 -9.45 13.27 12.81
N SER A 17 -10.00 14.43 13.16
CA SER A 17 -10.22 15.52 12.21
C SER A 17 -8.89 16.10 11.70
N ILE A 18 -7.91 16.31 12.58
CA ILE A 18 -6.56 16.74 12.22
C ILE A 18 -5.89 15.71 11.31
N LEU A 19 -5.95 14.44 11.65
CA LEU A 19 -5.40 13.35 10.83
C LEU A 19 -6.03 13.34 9.43
N PHE A 20 -7.35 13.44 9.36
CA PHE A 20 -8.07 13.49 8.08
C PHE A 20 -7.66 14.72 7.25
N LEU A 21 -7.56 15.90 7.87
CA LEU A 21 -7.11 17.11 7.19
C LEU A 21 -5.67 16.98 6.68
N SER A 22 -4.79 16.44 7.50
CA SER A 22 -3.38 16.20 7.12
C SER A 22 -3.28 15.24 5.94
N ILE A 23 -4.04 14.13 5.94
CA ILE A 23 -4.09 13.18 4.83
C ILE A 23 -4.66 13.84 3.58
N SER A 24 -5.73 14.66 3.71
CA SER A 24 -6.30 15.40 2.57
C SER A 24 -5.29 16.36 1.94
N ILE A 25 -4.50 17.06 2.76
CA ILE A 25 -3.42 17.94 2.28
C ILE A 25 -2.35 17.11 1.56
N LEU A 26 -1.91 15.98 2.13
CA LEU A 26 -0.93 15.10 1.49
C LEU A 26 -1.44 14.56 0.15
N VAL A 27 -2.71 14.17 0.07
CA VAL A 27 -3.37 13.76 -1.18
C VAL A 27 -3.30 14.88 -2.22
N LEU A 28 -3.65 16.12 -1.85
CA LEU A 28 -3.61 17.26 -2.76
C LEU A 28 -2.18 17.56 -3.24
N LEU A 29 -1.20 17.52 -2.34
CA LEU A 29 0.20 17.72 -2.69
C LEU A 29 0.69 16.66 -3.67
N GLU A 30 0.33 15.39 -3.45
CA GLU A 30 0.73 14.30 -4.33
C GLU A 30 0.04 14.39 -5.70
N LEU A 31 -1.23 14.77 -5.76
CA LEU A 31 -1.94 15.03 -7.03
C LEU A 31 -1.27 16.15 -7.83
N VAL A 32 -0.89 17.27 -7.18
CA VAL A 32 -0.17 18.37 -7.84
C VAL A 32 1.18 17.91 -8.37
N LYS A 33 1.92 17.12 -7.59
CA LYS A 33 3.22 16.56 -7.99
C LYS A 33 3.08 15.61 -9.17
N MET A 34 2.08 14.73 -9.16
CA MET A 34 1.79 13.82 -10.27
C MET A 34 1.42 14.58 -11.55
N GLY A 35 0.58 15.61 -11.44
CA GLY A 35 0.21 16.45 -12.59
C GLY A 35 1.40 17.19 -13.24
N LYS A 36 2.48 17.43 -12.46
CA LYS A 36 3.72 18.02 -12.99
C LYS A 36 4.67 16.98 -13.61
N THR A 37 4.61 15.72 -13.16
CA THR A 37 5.55 14.65 -13.58
C THR A 37 5.03 13.81 -14.73
N ILE A 38 3.70 13.69 -14.88
CA ILE A 38 3.07 12.85 -15.88
C ILE A 38 2.56 13.72 -17.01
N SER A 39 3.23 13.63 -18.18
CA SER A 39 2.77 14.33 -19.39
C SER A 39 1.53 13.61 -19.96
N PRO A 40 0.40 14.33 -20.16
CA PRO A 40 -0.80 13.76 -20.79
C PRO A 40 -0.50 13.21 -22.20
N GLU A 41 0.44 13.83 -22.93
CA GLU A 41 0.86 13.41 -24.27
C GLU A 41 1.57 12.04 -24.20
N ALA A 42 2.45 11.83 -23.21
CA ALA A 42 3.12 10.54 -23.01
C ALA A 42 2.11 9.44 -22.67
N VAL A 43 1.13 9.72 -21.80
CA VAL A 43 0.05 8.78 -21.48
C VAL A 43 -0.75 8.44 -22.74
N LYS A 44 -1.18 9.45 -23.50
CA LYS A 44 -1.93 9.26 -24.74
C LYS A 44 -1.14 8.44 -25.76
N SER A 45 0.13 8.74 -25.94
CA SER A 45 1.02 8.01 -26.87
C SER A 45 1.12 6.52 -26.51
N ILE A 46 1.32 6.20 -25.22
CA ILE A 46 1.40 4.81 -24.77
C ILE A 46 0.06 4.10 -24.97
N LEU A 47 -1.04 4.70 -24.51
CA LEU A 47 -2.36 4.06 -24.58
C LEU A 47 -2.86 3.89 -26.03
N SER A 48 -2.53 4.81 -26.94
CA SER A 48 -2.90 4.69 -28.36
C SER A 48 -2.18 3.56 -29.09
N GLY A 49 -1.04 3.10 -28.57
CA GLY A 49 -0.31 1.93 -29.09
C GLY A 49 -0.85 0.59 -28.59
N LEU A 50 -1.79 0.57 -27.63
CA LEU A 50 -2.35 -0.64 -27.06
C LEU A 50 -3.69 -1.00 -27.68
N SER A 51 -3.93 -2.31 -27.86
CA SER A 51 -5.25 -2.80 -28.26
C SER A 51 -6.28 -2.63 -27.12
N PRO A 52 -7.59 -2.54 -27.41
CA PRO A 52 -8.64 -2.47 -26.40
C PRO A 52 -8.58 -3.63 -25.38
N PHE A 53 -8.24 -4.83 -25.85
CA PHE A 53 -8.07 -6.00 -24.98
C PHE A 53 -6.92 -5.82 -23.98
N GLN A 54 -5.78 -5.26 -24.41
CA GLN A 54 -4.65 -4.97 -23.53
C GLN A 54 -5.01 -3.92 -22.49
N ILE A 55 -5.74 -2.86 -22.85
CA ILE A 55 -6.19 -1.82 -21.90
C ILE A 55 -7.14 -2.43 -20.86
N VAL A 56 -8.12 -3.24 -21.27
CA VAL A 56 -9.05 -3.91 -20.35
C VAL A 56 -8.31 -4.88 -19.43
N SER A 57 -7.38 -5.67 -19.96
CA SER A 57 -6.60 -6.61 -19.15
C SER A 57 -5.69 -5.89 -18.13
N LEU A 58 -5.06 -4.79 -18.51
CA LEU A 58 -4.28 -3.93 -17.60
C LEU A 58 -5.17 -3.35 -16.48
N LEU A 59 -6.38 -2.89 -16.83
CA LEU A 59 -7.34 -2.37 -15.84
C LEU A 59 -7.75 -3.46 -14.84
N VAL A 60 -8.17 -4.62 -15.34
CA VAL A 60 -8.61 -5.72 -14.48
C VAL A 60 -7.46 -6.25 -13.61
N LEU A 61 -6.29 -6.50 -14.19
CA LEU A 61 -5.14 -7.01 -13.45
C LEU A 61 -4.56 -5.97 -12.50
N GLY A 62 -4.60 -4.69 -12.84
CA GLY A 62 -4.21 -3.59 -11.96
C GLY A 62 -5.11 -3.52 -10.71
N ILE A 63 -6.44 -3.63 -10.89
CA ILE A 63 -7.40 -3.70 -9.78
C ILE A 63 -7.17 -4.97 -8.94
N LEU A 64 -6.98 -6.11 -9.61
CA LEU A 64 -6.72 -7.38 -8.91
C LEU A 64 -5.42 -7.35 -8.12
N SER A 65 -4.39 -6.64 -8.59
CA SER A 65 -3.10 -6.57 -7.90
C SER A 65 -3.15 -5.77 -6.58
N VAL A 66 -4.14 -4.88 -6.42
CA VAL A 66 -4.37 -4.15 -5.16
C VAL A 66 -5.35 -4.89 -4.23
N SER A 67 -6.18 -5.78 -4.78
CA SER A 67 -7.27 -6.42 -4.03
C SER A 67 -6.83 -7.30 -2.85
N PRO A 68 -5.68 -8.01 -2.85
CA PRO A 68 -5.26 -8.81 -1.70
C PRO A 68 -5.07 -7.99 -0.42
N MET A 69 -4.73 -6.70 -0.54
CA MET A 69 -4.57 -5.82 0.61
C MET A 69 -5.85 -5.71 1.47
N MET A 70 -7.03 -5.92 0.88
CA MET A 70 -8.30 -5.91 1.62
C MET A 70 -8.41 -7.07 2.62
N LEU A 71 -7.69 -8.18 2.37
CA LEU A 71 -7.69 -9.33 3.28
C LEU A 71 -7.01 -9.01 4.61
N TYR A 72 -6.03 -8.10 4.63
CA TYR A 72 -5.43 -7.64 5.88
C TYR A 72 -6.46 -6.96 6.78
N ASP A 73 -7.31 -6.10 6.20
CA ASP A 73 -8.33 -5.39 6.95
C ASP A 73 -9.46 -6.33 7.42
N PHE A 74 -9.76 -7.37 6.63
CA PHE A 74 -10.66 -8.43 7.05
C PHE A 74 -10.11 -9.19 8.27
N ILE A 75 -8.82 -9.53 8.27
CA ILE A 75 -8.16 -10.21 9.41
C ILE A 75 -8.11 -9.26 10.62
N LEU A 76 -7.81 -7.97 10.40
CA LEU A 76 -7.80 -6.94 11.45
C LEU A 76 -9.19 -6.80 12.09
N CYS A 77 -10.25 -6.68 11.29
CA CYS A 77 -11.63 -6.59 11.82
C CYS A 77 -12.02 -7.84 12.62
N LYS A 78 -11.56 -9.02 12.19
CA LYS A 78 -11.73 -10.25 13.00
C LYS A 78 -10.93 -10.25 14.30
N GLU A 79 -9.72 -9.65 14.31
CA GLU A 79 -8.94 -9.48 15.54
C GLU A 79 -9.66 -8.54 16.51
N LEU A 80 -10.17 -7.42 16.00
CA LEU A 80 -10.91 -6.42 16.78
C LEU A 80 -12.36 -6.86 17.13
N LYS A 81 -12.79 -8.05 16.70
CA LYS A 81 -14.16 -8.53 16.84
C LYS A 81 -15.20 -7.54 16.32
N LYS A 82 -14.82 -6.72 15.34
CA LYS A 82 -15.66 -5.68 14.78
C LYS A 82 -16.67 -6.24 13.79
N LYS A 83 -17.95 -5.90 13.99
CA LYS A 83 -19.02 -6.22 13.05
C LYS A 83 -19.13 -5.11 12.00
N ILE A 84 -18.64 -5.35 10.81
CA ILE A 84 -18.72 -4.44 9.67
C ILE A 84 -19.35 -5.18 8.49
N SER A 85 -20.23 -4.53 7.75
CA SER A 85 -20.79 -5.11 6.52
C SER A 85 -19.69 -5.24 5.46
N LEU A 86 -19.79 -6.27 4.60
CA LEU A 86 -18.79 -6.55 3.57
C LEU A 86 -18.58 -5.33 2.64
N GLY A 87 -19.66 -4.65 2.23
CA GLY A 87 -19.58 -3.46 1.37
C GLY A 87 -18.79 -2.32 2.03
N LYS A 88 -19.07 -2.04 3.32
CA LYS A 88 -18.31 -1.01 4.08
C LYS A 88 -16.86 -1.41 4.29
N LEU A 89 -16.58 -2.70 4.50
CA LEU A 89 -15.21 -3.21 4.61
C LEU A 89 -14.46 -3.00 3.30
N ILE A 90 -15.04 -3.35 2.16
CA ILE A 90 -14.44 -3.15 0.83
C ILE A 90 -14.18 -1.66 0.59
N GLU A 91 -15.17 -0.78 0.79
CA GLU A 91 -15.01 0.67 0.61
C GLU A 91 -13.88 1.24 1.49
N SER A 92 -13.87 0.91 2.80
CA SER A 92 -12.84 1.40 3.72
C SER A 92 -11.46 0.83 3.41
N SER A 93 -11.35 -0.47 3.17
CA SER A 93 -10.07 -1.11 2.84
C SER A 93 -9.51 -0.61 1.52
N TRP A 94 -10.35 -0.45 0.49
CA TRP A 94 -9.91 0.12 -0.78
C TRP A 94 -9.37 1.54 -0.60
N THR A 95 -10.10 2.38 0.15
CA THR A 95 -9.66 3.74 0.47
C THR A 95 -8.32 3.74 1.20
N ILE A 96 -8.20 2.96 2.27
CA ILE A 96 -6.98 2.89 3.09
C ILE A 96 -5.78 2.49 2.22
N ASN A 97 -5.91 1.37 1.51
CA ASN A 97 -4.79 0.78 0.79
C ASN A 97 -4.38 1.59 -0.45
N SER A 98 -5.35 2.12 -1.21
CA SER A 98 -5.04 2.93 -2.40
C SER A 98 -4.43 4.29 -2.04
N LEU A 99 -4.90 4.93 -0.98
CA LEU A 99 -4.30 6.17 -0.47
C LEU A 99 -2.89 5.91 0.08
N ASN A 100 -2.72 4.83 0.86
CA ASN A 100 -1.41 4.47 1.40
C ASN A 100 -0.40 4.13 0.29
N ASN A 101 -0.80 3.41 -0.75
CA ASN A 101 0.08 3.08 -1.88
C ASN A 101 0.61 4.33 -2.57
N LEU A 102 -0.22 5.35 -2.76
CA LEU A 102 0.19 6.58 -3.42
C LEU A 102 0.98 7.52 -2.49
N ILE A 103 0.49 7.73 -1.26
CA ILE A 103 1.08 8.68 -0.32
C ILE A 103 2.30 8.07 0.37
N GLY A 104 2.24 6.80 0.77
CA GLY A 104 3.31 6.06 1.42
C GLY A 104 3.59 6.52 2.85
N PHE A 105 4.67 7.27 3.09
CA PHE A 105 5.14 7.69 4.41
C PHE A 105 5.41 6.55 5.39
N ALA A 106 6.11 5.51 4.92
CA ALA A 106 6.58 4.38 5.75
C ALA A 106 5.47 3.75 6.64
N GLY A 107 4.24 3.70 6.13
CA GLY A 107 3.10 3.10 6.82
C GLY A 107 2.40 3.98 7.86
N LEU A 108 2.85 5.24 8.09
CA LEU A 108 2.17 6.15 9.04
C LEU A 108 0.75 6.50 8.57
N VAL A 109 0.59 6.76 7.28
CA VAL A 109 -0.73 7.00 6.66
C VAL A 109 -1.62 5.77 6.81
N ASP A 110 -1.06 4.60 6.63
CA ASP A 110 -1.72 3.31 6.74
C ASP A 110 -2.27 3.06 8.15
N VAL A 111 -1.43 3.25 9.19
CA VAL A 111 -1.85 3.17 10.61
C VAL A 111 -2.95 4.18 10.90
N GLY A 112 -2.76 5.43 10.48
CA GLY A 112 -3.68 6.52 10.75
C GLY A 112 -5.06 6.32 10.11
N LEU A 113 -5.10 5.88 8.85
CA LEU A 113 -6.35 5.57 8.16
C LEU A 113 -7.07 4.38 8.81
N ARG A 114 -6.38 3.26 9.08
CA ARG A 114 -6.98 2.11 9.77
C ARG A 114 -7.52 2.50 11.14
N TYR A 115 -6.75 3.26 11.91
CA TYR A 115 -7.22 3.79 13.19
C TYR A 115 -8.49 4.62 13.01
N SER A 116 -8.54 5.53 12.04
CA SER A 116 -9.70 6.38 11.80
C SER A 116 -10.95 5.59 11.38
N TYR A 117 -10.79 4.62 10.46
CA TYR A 117 -11.92 3.84 9.92
C TYR A 117 -12.41 2.74 10.86
N PHE A 118 -11.51 2.14 11.64
CA PHE A 118 -11.83 0.95 12.43
C PHE A 118 -11.97 1.22 13.93
N THR A 119 -11.69 2.43 14.44
CA THR A 119 -11.90 2.74 15.85
C THR A 119 -13.37 3.03 16.15
N GLU A 120 -13.91 2.31 17.14
CA GLU A 120 -15.20 2.61 17.78
C GLU A 120 -14.97 3.55 18.97
N GLU A 121 -16.07 4.18 19.46
CA GLU A 121 -16.01 5.00 20.66
C GLU A 121 -15.46 4.18 21.83
N ASP A 122 -14.54 4.79 22.58
CA ASP A 122 -13.86 4.19 23.74
C ASP A 122 -12.92 3.01 23.46
N LYS A 123 -12.73 2.55 22.21
CA LYS A 123 -11.88 1.40 21.83
C LYS A 123 -10.59 1.78 21.10
N GLY A 124 -10.11 3.01 21.27
CA GLY A 124 -8.91 3.49 20.57
C GLY A 124 -7.65 2.69 20.88
N GLU A 125 -7.44 2.32 22.16
CA GLU A 125 -6.29 1.52 22.58
C GLU A 125 -6.36 0.09 22.02
N GLU A 126 -7.52 -0.56 22.08
CA GLU A 126 -7.74 -1.89 21.52
C GLU A 126 -7.49 -1.90 20.01
N THR A 127 -7.98 -0.86 19.29
CA THR A 127 -7.75 -0.72 17.85
C THR A 127 -6.27 -0.56 17.54
N MET A 128 -5.55 0.29 18.27
CA MET A 128 -4.12 0.48 18.05
C MET A 128 -3.32 -0.79 18.32
N GLN A 129 -3.66 -1.52 19.37
CA GLN A 129 -3.06 -2.83 19.67
C GLN A 129 -3.32 -3.84 18.54
N GLY A 130 -4.54 -3.90 17.99
CA GLY A 130 -4.88 -4.76 16.88
C GLY A 130 -4.07 -4.41 15.62
N ILE A 131 -3.97 -3.13 15.28
CA ILE A 131 -3.16 -2.63 14.16
C ILE A 131 -1.68 -3.01 14.35
N SER A 132 -1.12 -2.76 15.53
CA SER A 132 0.29 -3.07 15.85
C SER A 132 0.61 -4.56 15.75
N LYS A 133 -0.35 -5.46 16.02
CA LYS A 133 -0.19 -6.90 15.87
C LYS A 133 -0.22 -7.37 14.42
N VAL A 134 -1.07 -6.77 13.58
CA VAL A 134 -1.34 -7.24 12.23
C VAL A 134 -0.38 -6.65 11.20
N MET A 135 -0.11 -5.34 11.25
CA MET A 135 0.65 -4.63 10.22
C MET A 135 2.09 -5.13 9.99
N PRO A 136 2.87 -5.56 11.00
CA PRO A 136 4.22 -6.05 10.73
C PRO A 136 4.26 -7.22 9.75
N TYR A 137 3.20 -8.04 9.71
CA TYR A 137 3.10 -9.18 8.80
C TYR A 137 2.84 -8.78 7.34
N PHE A 138 2.50 -7.52 7.04
CA PHE A 138 2.38 -7.03 5.66
C PHE A 138 3.70 -7.10 4.89
N MET A 139 4.82 -7.12 5.62
CA MET A 139 6.16 -7.27 5.05
C MET A 139 6.59 -8.74 4.87
N SER A 140 5.74 -9.71 5.24
CA SER A 140 6.10 -11.14 5.16
C SER A 140 6.34 -11.61 3.73
N GLY A 141 5.50 -11.19 2.79
CA GLY A 141 5.65 -11.52 1.38
C GLY A 141 6.89 -10.85 0.78
N LEU A 142 7.14 -9.57 1.11
CA LEU A 142 8.38 -8.88 0.74
C LEU A 142 9.61 -9.70 1.19
N SER A 143 9.61 -10.18 2.45
CA SER A 143 10.69 -10.98 2.99
C SER A 143 10.93 -12.28 2.21
N LEU A 144 9.86 -13.01 1.89
CA LEU A 144 9.96 -14.28 1.16
C LEU A 144 10.36 -14.10 -0.31
N TYR A 145 9.79 -13.10 -0.99
CA TYR A 145 10.19 -12.78 -2.36
C TYR A 145 11.60 -12.18 -2.44
N SER A 146 12.05 -11.46 -1.41
CA SER A 146 13.45 -11.02 -1.32
C SER A 146 14.41 -12.21 -1.19
N LEU A 147 14.03 -13.23 -0.42
CA LEU A 147 14.82 -14.48 -0.33
C LEU A 147 14.89 -15.20 -1.67
N LEU A 148 13.74 -15.35 -2.35
CA LEU A 148 13.68 -15.94 -3.69
C LEU A 148 14.55 -15.14 -4.68
N SER A 149 14.40 -13.81 -4.67
CA SER A 149 15.16 -12.90 -5.53
C SER A 149 16.66 -12.96 -5.24
N PHE A 150 17.04 -13.07 -3.97
CA PHE A 150 18.44 -13.29 -3.59
C PHE A 150 19.01 -14.57 -4.23
N GLY A 151 18.27 -15.69 -4.20
CA GLY A 151 18.66 -16.91 -4.90
C GLY A 151 18.82 -16.68 -6.41
N LEU A 152 17.85 -16.01 -7.06
CA LEU A 152 17.90 -15.75 -8.50
C LEU A 152 19.12 -14.91 -8.94
N LEU A 153 19.69 -14.06 -8.06
CA LEU A 153 20.93 -13.33 -8.38
C LEU A 153 22.13 -14.25 -8.63
N PHE A 154 22.13 -15.44 -8.07
CA PHE A 154 23.25 -16.38 -8.18
C PHE A 154 23.01 -17.47 -9.23
N PHE A 155 21.75 -17.85 -9.46
CA PHE A 155 21.38 -18.90 -10.42
C PHE A 155 21.17 -18.39 -11.85
N VAL A 156 20.90 -17.08 -12.03
CA VAL A 156 20.67 -16.46 -13.34
C VAL A 156 21.83 -15.52 -13.67
N GLN A 157 22.61 -15.87 -14.69
CA GLN A 157 23.85 -15.12 -15.05
C GLN A 157 23.58 -13.66 -15.41
N GLU A 158 22.47 -13.39 -16.09
CA GLU A 158 22.03 -12.04 -16.50
C GLU A 158 21.83 -11.09 -15.31
N ASN A 159 21.58 -11.63 -14.12
CA ASN A 159 21.43 -10.86 -12.89
C ASN A 159 22.76 -10.46 -12.24
N ALA A 160 23.91 -10.77 -12.84
CA ALA A 160 25.21 -10.48 -12.24
C ALA A 160 25.41 -9.00 -11.88
N VAL A 161 24.83 -8.09 -12.66
CA VAL A 161 24.85 -6.64 -12.42
C VAL A 161 24.10 -6.24 -11.15
N LEU A 162 23.12 -7.01 -10.73
CA LEU A 162 22.33 -6.76 -9.51
C LEU A 162 22.98 -7.32 -8.25
N LYS A 163 24.07 -8.15 -8.38
CA LYS A 163 24.78 -8.76 -7.23
C LYS A 163 25.27 -7.76 -6.19
N PRO A 164 25.74 -6.54 -6.53
CA PRO A 164 26.12 -5.54 -5.53
C PRO A 164 24.98 -5.16 -4.57
N TYR A 165 23.73 -5.34 -5.00
CA TYR A 165 22.52 -5.05 -4.19
C TYR A 165 22.01 -6.27 -3.41
N SER A 166 22.73 -7.41 -3.45
CA SER A 166 22.31 -8.66 -2.78
C SER A 166 22.11 -8.49 -1.27
N PHE A 167 22.89 -7.61 -0.62
CA PHE A 167 22.75 -7.30 0.80
C PHE A 167 21.38 -6.70 1.13
N VAL A 168 20.78 -5.92 0.23
CA VAL A 168 19.44 -5.33 0.40
C VAL A 168 18.38 -6.44 0.49
N LEU A 169 18.46 -7.40 -0.44
CA LEU A 169 17.56 -8.56 -0.46
C LEU A 169 17.77 -9.46 0.76
N LEU A 170 19.03 -9.66 1.16
CA LEU A 170 19.36 -10.47 2.34
C LEU A 170 18.77 -9.82 3.60
N LEU A 171 18.94 -8.53 3.81
CA LEU A 171 18.37 -7.81 4.96
C LEU A 171 16.83 -7.87 4.95
N ALA A 172 16.21 -7.65 3.79
CA ALA A 172 14.75 -7.75 3.66
C ALA A 172 14.24 -9.17 3.92
N SER A 173 15.00 -10.21 3.53
CA SER A 173 14.62 -11.60 3.79
C SER A 173 14.58 -11.98 5.28
N LEU A 174 15.28 -11.24 6.13
CA LEU A 174 15.29 -11.46 7.59
C LEU A 174 14.05 -10.90 8.30
N ILE A 175 13.23 -10.09 7.65
CA ILE A 175 12.05 -9.47 8.28
C ILE A 175 11.10 -10.54 8.85
N LEU A 176 10.70 -11.53 8.06
CA LEU A 176 9.78 -12.58 8.52
C LEU A 176 10.37 -13.48 9.61
N PRO A 177 11.59 -14.03 9.48
CA PRO A 177 12.22 -14.79 10.59
C PRO A 177 12.30 -13.98 11.89
N VAL A 178 12.68 -12.72 11.82
CA VAL A 178 12.74 -11.84 13.00
C VAL A 178 11.34 -11.63 13.59
N LEU A 179 10.32 -11.35 12.78
CA LEU A 179 8.94 -11.20 13.26
C LEU A 179 8.44 -12.47 13.95
N LEU A 180 8.68 -13.64 13.37
CA LEU A 180 8.30 -14.93 13.96
C LEU A 180 9.03 -15.17 15.28
N PHE A 181 10.33 -14.88 15.35
CA PHE A 181 11.11 -14.98 16.58
C PHE A 181 10.57 -14.06 17.68
N LEU A 182 10.29 -12.78 17.34
CA LEU A 182 9.76 -11.81 18.29
C LEU A 182 8.35 -12.19 18.76
N SER A 183 7.52 -12.76 17.90
CA SER A 183 6.16 -13.21 18.24
C SER A 183 6.13 -14.33 19.29
N THR A 184 7.24 -15.05 19.49
CA THR A 184 7.35 -16.10 20.53
C THR A 184 7.77 -15.56 21.90
N ARG A 185 8.20 -14.30 21.98
CA ARG A 185 8.72 -13.71 23.22
C ARG A 185 7.61 -13.11 24.07
N LYS A 186 7.44 -13.57 25.32
CA LYS A 186 6.43 -13.09 26.29
C LYS A 186 6.49 -11.58 26.57
N ASN A 187 7.67 -10.99 26.51
CA ASN A 187 7.88 -9.55 26.81
C ASN A 187 7.46 -8.62 25.66
N TRP A 188 7.12 -9.16 24.50
CA TRP A 188 6.67 -8.41 23.32
C TRP A 188 5.15 -8.58 23.10
N SER A 189 4.39 -8.31 24.17
CA SER A 189 2.93 -8.45 24.17
C SER A 189 2.22 -7.65 23.07
N TYR A 190 2.85 -6.58 22.56
CA TYR A 190 2.33 -5.81 21.42
C TYR A 190 2.30 -6.59 20.11
N PHE A 191 3.23 -7.53 19.89
CA PHE A 191 3.31 -8.38 18.70
C PHE A 191 2.84 -9.83 18.93
N GLY A 192 2.79 -10.27 20.18
CA GLY A 192 2.51 -11.64 20.56
C GLY A 192 1.09 -11.80 21.08
N ASN A 193 0.21 -12.42 20.38
CA ASN A 193 -1.06 -13.02 20.81
C ASN A 193 -2.00 -13.26 19.62
N LEU A 194 -1.47 -13.18 18.36
CA LEU A 194 -2.22 -13.66 17.22
C LEU A 194 -2.20 -15.20 17.23
N SER A 195 -3.33 -15.81 16.92
CA SER A 195 -3.37 -17.26 16.73
C SER A 195 -2.51 -17.67 15.51
N LYS A 196 -1.91 -18.87 15.54
CA LYS A 196 -1.11 -19.42 14.43
C LYS A 196 -1.88 -19.36 13.09
N LYS A 197 -3.19 -19.61 13.12
CA LYS A 197 -4.06 -19.52 11.92
C LYS A 197 -4.10 -18.09 11.35
N LYS A 198 -4.17 -17.05 12.20
CA LYS A 198 -4.16 -15.65 11.74
C LYS A 198 -2.79 -15.25 11.20
N ILE A 199 -1.70 -15.66 11.85
CA ILE A 199 -0.33 -15.43 11.36
C ILE A 199 -0.17 -16.06 9.97
N LEU A 200 -0.57 -17.33 9.80
CA LEU A 200 -0.49 -18.00 8.50
C LEU A 200 -1.34 -17.30 7.43
N ALA A 201 -2.55 -16.87 7.81
CA ALA A 201 -3.42 -16.11 6.90
C ALA A 201 -2.79 -14.77 6.48
N LEU A 202 -2.14 -14.05 7.41
CA LEU A 202 -1.43 -12.79 7.12
C LEU A 202 -0.24 -13.02 6.20
N ILE A 203 0.57 -14.06 6.45
CA ILE A 203 1.69 -14.44 5.58
C ILE A 203 1.19 -14.80 4.17
N ALA A 204 0.13 -15.61 4.07
CA ALA A 204 -0.46 -15.99 2.79
C ALA A 204 -1.03 -14.77 2.04
N THR A 205 -1.73 -13.87 2.76
CA THR A 205 -2.20 -12.60 2.18
C THR A 205 -1.04 -11.76 1.66
N SER A 206 0.04 -11.67 2.43
CA SER A 206 1.23 -10.89 2.03
C SER A 206 1.94 -11.51 0.82
N LEU A 207 1.98 -12.83 0.73
CA LEU A 207 2.49 -13.50 -0.48
C LEU A 207 1.64 -13.18 -1.71
N LEU A 208 0.32 -13.21 -1.58
CA LEU A 208 -0.58 -12.84 -2.69
C LEU A 208 -0.39 -11.38 -3.09
N ASP A 209 -0.31 -10.48 -2.13
CA ASP A 209 -0.17 -9.04 -2.34
C ASP A 209 1.13 -8.73 -3.11
N TRP A 210 2.28 -9.10 -2.56
CA TRP A 210 3.59 -8.88 -3.19
C TRP A 210 3.76 -9.67 -4.49
N GLY A 211 3.17 -10.85 -4.59
CA GLY A 211 3.17 -11.67 -5.81
C GLY A 211 2.36 -11.00 -6.92
N PHE A 212 1.15 -10.55 -6.64
CA PHE A 212 0.29 -9.93 -7.65
C PHE A 212 0.88 -8.63 -8.17
N VAL A 213 1.42 -7.76 -7.31
CA VAL A 213 2.03 -6.52 -7.77
C VAL A 213 3.28 -6.76 -8.61
N SER A 214 4.14 -7.72 -8.23
CA SER A 214 5.34 -8.03 -9.02
C SER A 214 5.00 -8.68 -10.37
N CYS A 215 4.02 -9.59 -10.40
CA CYS A 215 3.50 -10.18 -11.62
C CYS A 215 2.83 -9.13 -12.51
N PHE A 216 2.09 -8.18 -11.93
CA PHE A 216 1.48 -7.11 -12.69
C PHE A 216 2.53 -6.16 -13.29
N PHE A 217 3.57 -5.83 -12.53
CA PHE A 217 4.70 -5.07 -13.07
C PHE A 217 5.31 -5.77 -14.29
N PHE A 218 5.61 -7.07 -14.17
CA PHE A 218 6.11 -7.88 -15.27
C PHE A 218 5.14 -7.89 -16.46
N TYR A 219 3.84 -8.05 -16.21
CA TYR A 219 2.80 -8.03 -17.24
C TYR A 219 2.76 -6.71 -18.00
N CYS A 220 2.94 -5.57 -17.35
CA CYS A 220 3.05 -4.28 -18.03
C CYS A 220 4.16 -4.25 -19.08
N GLY A 221 5.33 -4.79 -18.76
CA GLY A 221 6.44 -4.89 -19.72
C GLY A 221 6.14 -5.81 -20.88
N ARG A 222 5.51 -6.96 -20.61
CA ARG A 222 5.08 -7.91 -21.65
C ARG A 222 4.04 -7.30 -22.59
N THR A 223 3.12 -6.50 -22.07
CA THR A 223 2.09 -5.79 -22.84
C THR A 223 2.70 -4.77 -23.80
N LEU A 224 3.82 -4.15 -23.41
CA LEU A 224 4.60 -3.24 -24.25
C LEU A 224 5.54 -3.96 -25.24
N GLY A 225 5.59 -5.30 -25.21
CA GLY A 225 6.39 -6.10 -26.13
C GLY A 225 7.83 -6.36 -25.64
N TYR A 226 8.19 -5.97 -24.41
CA TYR A 226 9.56 -6.17 -23.91
C TYR A 226 9.81 -7.62 -23.48
N SER A 227 11.01 -8.13 -23.82
CA SER A 227 11.36 -9.55 -23.67
C SER A 227 12.12 -9.88 -22.36
N VAL A 228 12.20 -8.94 -21.40
CA VAL A 228 12.87 -9.20 -20.11
C VAL A 228 12.16 -10.35 -19.38
N SER A 229 12.91 -11.34 -18.91
CA SER A 229 12.36 -12.52 -18.22
C SER A 229 11.82 -12.17 -16.84
N LEU A 230 10.88 -12.98 -16.31
CA LEU A 230 10.42 -12.84 -14.94
C LEU A 230 11.57 -13.04 -13.93
N ALA A 231 12.49 -13.97 -14.22
CA ALA A 231 13.66 -14.26 -13.39
C ALA A 231 14.63 -13.07 -13.28
N ASN A 232 14.64 -12.17 -14.26
CA ASN A 232 15.41 -10.91 -14.24
C ASN A 232 14.60 -9.76 -13.61
N THR A 233 13.32 -9.69 -13.96
CA THR A 233 12.43 -8.62 -13.46
C THR A 233 12.20 -8.72 -11.96
N LEU A 234 12.08 -9.93 -11.40
CA LEU A 234 11.72 -10.15 -10.00
C LEU A 234 12.79 -9.61 -9.03
N PRO A 235 14.11 -9.97 -9.16
CA PRO A 235 15.14 -9.40 -8.30
C PRO A 235 15.25 -7.88 -8.44
N LEU A 236 15.18 -7.36 -9.66
CA LEU A 236 15.20 -5.92 -9.90
C LEU A 236 14.03 -5.21 -9.20
N PHE A 237 12.81 -5.77 -9.30
CA PHE A 237 11.62 -5.22 -8.67
C PHE A 237 11.77 -5.16 -7.14
N PHE A 238 12.18 -6.26 -6.50
CA PHE A 238 12.29 -6.30 -5.03
C PHE A 238 13.47 -5.47 -4.51
N ILE A 239 14.59 -5.38 -5.22
CA ILE A 239 15.67 -4.41 -4.89
C ILE A 239 15.11 -2.99 -4.95
N SER A 240 14.41 -2.63 -6.03
CA SER A 240 13.86 -1.28 -6.22
C SER A 240 12.83 -0.92 -5.16
N ILE A 241 11.93 -1.86 -4.77
CA ILE A 241 10.97 -1.69 -3.68
C ILE A 241 11.69 -1.46 -2.35
N CYS A 242 12.68 -2.28 -2.00
CA CYS A 242 13.43 -2.12 -0.75
C CYS A 242 14.13 -0.76 -0.68
N ILE A 243 14.77 -0.31 -1.78
CA ILE A 243 15.38 1.01 -1.87
C ILE A 243 14.31 2.10 -1.75
N GLY A 244 13.15 1.92 -2.38
CA GLY A 244 11.99 2.80 -2.28
C GLY A 244 11.50 2.97 -0.84
N ILE A 245 11.34 1.87 -0.10
CA ILE A 245 10.90 1.87 1.30
C ILE A 245 11.93 2.58 2.19
N VAL A 246 13.22 2.25 2.04
CA VAL A 246 14.31 2.83 2.85
C VAL A 246 14.48 4.33 2.58
N SER A 247 14.21 4.79 1.37
CA SER A 247 14.30 6.21 1.03
C SER A 247 13.27 7.09 1.74
N MET A 248 12.18 6.49 2.27
CA MET A 248 11.06 7.18 2.92
C MET A 248 10.44 8.31 2.08
N ILE A 249 10.71 8.34 0.78
CA ILE A 249 10.13 9.32 -0.14
C ILE A 249 8.66 8.96 -0.38
N PRO A 250 7.71 9.91 -0.27
CA PRO A 250 6.30 9.67 -0.54
C PRO A 250 6.07 9.01 -1.90
N GLY A 251 5.26 7.95 -1.92
CA GLY A 251 4.96 7.17 -3.12
C GLY A 251 6.16 6.47 -3.75
N SER A 252 7.33 6.42 -3.06
CA SER A 252 8.62 5.93 -3.58
C SER A 252 9.01 6.59 -4.91
N LEU A 253 8.45 7.79 -5.18
CA LEU A 253 8.66 8.55 -6.41
C LEU A 253 10.11 9.00 -6.51
N GLY A 254 10.82 8.41 -7.46
CA GLY A 254 12.21 8.69 -7.75
C GLY A 254 13.16 7.56 -7.36
N SER A 255 13.23 7.12 -6.11
CA SER A 255 14.18 6.08 -5.68
C SER A 255 13.88 4.71 -6.30
N PHE A 256 12.61 4.28 -6.27
CA PHE A 256 12.15 3.09 -6.99
C PHE A 256 12.40 3.22 -8.50
N ASP A 257 11.99 4.37 -9.09
CA ASP A 257 12.09 4.58 -10.53
C ASP A 257 13.54 4.60 -11.02
N LEU A 258 14.43 5.27 -10.28
CA LEU A 258 15.84 5.35 -10.65
C LEU A 258 16.50 3.97 -10.63
N MET A 259 16.23 3.17 -9.60
CA MET A 259 16.78 1.82 -9.52
C MET A 259 16.19 0.92 -10.60
N MET A 260 14.87 0.98 -10.80
CA MET A 260 14.19 0.19 -11.82
C MET A 260 14.66 0.59 -13.22
N MET A 261 14.75 1.90 -13.51
CA MET A 261 15.27 2.41 -14.78
C MET A 261 16.67 1.91 -15.06
N SER A 262 17.57 2.03 -14.06
CA SER A 262 18.96 1.58 -14.19
C SER A 262 19.07 0.08 -14.51
N GLY A 263 18.27 -0.74 -13.83
CA GLY A 263 18.26 -2.19 -14.07
C GLY A 263 17.64 -2.56 -15.43
N LEU A 264 16.55 -1.92 -15.85
CA LEU A 264 15.93 -2.17 -17.16
C LEU A 264 16.88 -1.79 -18.31
N LEU A 265 17.60 -0.67 -18.19
CA LEU A 265 18.63 -0.28 -19.18
C LEU A 265 19.71 -1.37 -19.30
N HIS A 266 20.09 -2.00 -18.18
CA HIS A 266 21.05 -3.09 -18.20
C HIS A 266 20.51 -4.34 -18.91
N PHE A 267 19.23 -4.61 -18.83
CA PHE A 267 18.55 -5.69 -19.57
C PHE A 267 18.18 -5.30 -21.02
N SER A 268 18.90 -4.34 -21.61
CA SER A 268 18.74 -3.90 -23.00
C SER A 268 17.39 -3.26 -23.31
N VAL A 269 16.64 -2.80 -22.30
CA VAL A 269 15.48 -1.94 -22.48
C VAL A 269 15.97 -0.50 -22.60
N ASN A 270 15.63 0.22 -23.67
CA ASN A 270 16.09 1.60 -23.82
C ASN A 270 15.36 2.55 -22.85
N ARG A 271 15.90 3.78 -22.68
CA ARG A 271 15.39 4.73 -21.69
C ARG A 271 13.93 5.10 -21.85
N ASN A 272 13.49 5.28 -23.10
CA ASN A 272 12.10 5.63 -23.38
C ASN A 272 11.15 4.46 -23.12
N GLU A 273 11.59 3.25 -23.46
CA GLU A 273 10.86 2.01 -23.17
C GLU A 273 10.73 1.76 -21.66
N ALA A 274 11.81 1.90 -20.91
CA ALA A 274 11.80 1.77 -19.45
C ALA A 274 10.88 2.82 -18.81
N ALA A 275 10.91 4.07 -19.29
CA ALA A 275 10.00 5.12 -18.83
C ALA A 275 8.53 4.78 -19.14
N SER A 276 8.24 4.24 -20.33
CA SER A 276 6.90 3.81 -20.73
C SER A 276 6.39 2.66 -19.86
N TRP A 277 7.26 1.70 -19.52
CA TRP A 277 6.93 0.58 -18.63
C TRP A 277 6.56 1.08 -17.22
N LEU A 278 7.40 1.93 -16.65
CA LEU A 278 7.15 2.53 -15.34
C LEU A 278 5.86 3.37 -15.33
N LEU A 279 5.63 4.16 -16.37
CA LEU A 279 4.43 4.99 -16.49
C LEU A 279 3.16 4.14 -16.60
N LEU A 280 3.19 3.08 -17.41
CA LEU A 280 2.07 2.15 -17.54
C LEU A 280 1.74 1.49 -16.19
N PHE A 281 2.74 0.99 -15.48
CA PHE A 281 2.58 0.44 -14.15
C PHE A 281 1.98 1.47 -13.18
N ARG A 282 2.45 2.73 -13.19
CA ARG A 282 1.92 3.78 -12.32
C ARG A 282 0.46 4.11 -12.60
N ILE A 283 0.06 4.16 -13.88
CA ILE A 283 -1.34 4.44 -14.25
C ILE A 283 -2.26 3.38 -13.66
N PHE A 284 -1.98 2.10 -13.89
CA PHE A 284 -2.92 1.03 -13.58
C PHE A 284 -2.82 0.49 -12.15
N TYR A 285 -1.66 0.61 -11.49
CA TYR A 285 -1.46 0.15 -10.12
C TYR A 285 -1.65 1.26 -9.07
N TYR A 286 -1.29 2.51 -9.39
CA TYR A 286 -1.38 3.62 -8.42
C TYR A 286 -2.54 4.57 -8.74
N ILE A 287 -2.58 5.14 -9.95
CA ILE A 287 -3.49 6.26 -10.27
C ILE A 287 -4.94 5.79 -10.31
N ILE A 288 -5.24 4.72 -11.04
CA ILE A 288 -6.62 4.23 -11.17
C ILE A 288 -7.17 3.73 -9.83
N PRO A 289 -6.48 2.83 -9.08
CA PRO A 289 -6.95 2.44 -7.75
C PRO A 289 -7.10 3.62 -6.79
N PHE A 290 -6.18 4.59 -6.85
CA PHE A 290 -6.26 5.80 -6.05
C PHE A 290 -7.50 6.65 -6.39
N ALA A 291 -7.80 6.86 -7.68
CA ALA A 291 -8.99 7.60 -8.09
C ALA A 291 -10.28 6.95 -7.56
N ILE A 292 -10.39 5.63 -7.60
CA ILE A 292 -11.51 4.87 -7.01
C ILE A 292 -11.54 5.07 -5.49
N GLY A 293 -10.40 4.95 -4.82
CA GLY A 293 -10.30 5.14 -3.36
C GLY A 293 -10.63 6.56 -2.93
N LEU A 294 -10.26 7.56 -3.73
CA LEU A 294 -10.59 8.97 -3.49
C LEU A 294 -12.11 9.21 -3.54
N LEU A 295 -12.81 8.58 -4.49
CA LEU A 295 -14.27 8.66 -4.55
C LEU A 295 -14.93 8.08 -3.29
N PHE A 296 -14.46 6.92 -2.80
CA PHE A 296 -14.94 6.34 -1.55
C PHE A 296 -14.59 7.21 -0.34
N PHE A 297 -13.41 7.82 -0.33
CA PHE A 297 -12.97 8.73 0.72
C PHE A 297 -13.88 9.96 0.81
N ILE A 298 -14.16 10.63 -0.32
CA ILE A 298 -15.05 11.78 -0.39
C ILE A 298 -16.47 11.42 0.07
N LYS A 299 -17.00 10.26 -0.38
CA LYS A 299 -18.29 9.73 0.07
C LYS A 299 -18.33 9.53 1.59
N SER A 300 -17.28 8.97 2.17
CA SER A 300 -17.13 8.75 3.61
C SER A 300 -17.10 10.07 4.40
N MET A 301 -16.38 11.08 3.89
CA MET A 301 -16.33 12.42 4.50
C MET A 301 -17.70 13.11 4.48
N GLY A 302 -18.40 13.07 3.34
CA GLY A 302 -19.74 13.65 3.20
C GLY A 302 -20.73 13.04 4.20
N GLY A 303 -20.67 11.73 4.42
CA GLY A 303 -21.49 11.04 5.43
C GLY A 303 -21.20 11.49 6.87
N GLN A 304 -19.93 11.69 7.21
CA GLN A 304 -19.54 12.16 8.55
C GLN A 304 -19.91 13.64 8.80
N ILE A 305 -19.80 14.49 7.78
CA ILE A 305 -20.20 15.90 7.83
C ILE A 305 -21.71 15.98 8.00
N ASN A 306 -22.49 15.26 7.22
CA ASN A 306 -23.96 15.21 7.35
C ASN A 306 -24.39 14.73 8.74
N GLN A 307 -23.81 13.66 9.29
CA GLN A 307 -24.14 13.21 10.64
C GLN A 307 -23.83 14.26 11.71
N LYS A 308 -22.75 15.02 11.57
CA LYS A 308 -22.45 16.14 12.50
C LYS A 308 -23.42 17.30 12.34
N PHE A 309 -23.84 17.63 11.12
CA PHE A 309 -24.78 18.74 10.87
C PHE A 309 -26.22 18.40 11.23
N TYR A 310 -26.68 17.17 10.94
CA TYR A 310 -28.03 16.73 11.28
C TYR A 310 -28.15 16.14 12.69
N GLY A 311 -27.05 15.80 13.36
CA GLY A 311 -26.99 15.37 14.77
C GLY A 311 -26.93 16.52 15.77
N LEU A 312 -26.94 17.78 15.33
CA LEU A 312 -27.11 18.95 16.21
C LEU A 312 -28.52 18.89 16.82
N PRO A 313 -28.64 19.02 18.16
CA PRO A 313 -29.95 18.99 18.81
C PRO A 313 -30.83 20.08 18.21
N LYS A 314 -32.10 19.76 17.95
CA LYS A 314 -33.14 20.64 17.35
C LYS A 314 -33.26 22.05 17.99
N LYS A 315 -32.58 22.30 19.10
CA LYS A 315 -32.49 23.61 19.77
C LYS A 315 -31.67 24.67 19.03
N LEU A 316 -30.80 24.30 18.09
CA LEU A 316 -30.04 25.29 17.32
C LEU A 316 -30.72 25.66 15.99
N SER A 317 -31.59 24.81 15.46
CA SER A 317 -32.36 25.14 14.24
C SER A 317 -33.47 26.16 14.47
N SER A 318 -33.88 26.37 15.72
CA SER A 318 -34.85 27.40 16.10
C SER A 318 -34.25 28.81 16.38
N LEU A 319 -32.92 28.97 16.27
CA LEU A 319 -32.22 30.25 16.43
C LEU A 319 -31.78 30.85 15.08
N LEU A 320 -32.03 30.15 13.96
CA LEU A 320 -31.63 30.55 12.60
C LEU A 320 -32.85 30.61 11.65
N GLY A 321 -34.07 30.46 12.18
CA GLY A 321 -35.32 30.62 11.45
C GLY A 321 -36.09 31.89 11.87
#